data_0ded30bd448c1a763796813b4ca16d2a
#
_entry.id   0ded30bd448c1a763796813b4ca16d2a
#
_cell.length_a   1.000
_cell.length_b   1.000
_cell.length_c   1.000
_cell.angle_alpha   90.00
_cell.angle_beta   90.00
_cell.angle_gamma   90.00
#
_symmetry.space_group_name_H-M   'P 1'
#
loop_
_entity.id
_entity.type
_entity.pdbx_description
1 polymer ?
#
loop_
_entity_poly.entity_id
_entity_poly.type
_entity_poly.pdbx_seq_one_letter_code
_entity_poly.pdbx_strand_id
1 'polypeptide(L)' 'MNLDKYRFNEQDREAVYRAIGERRDMRHFIADPIDQDILQRLFEAAWQAPSVGLMQPWRMIRITDTGIRNAIHQI' A
#
# COMPACT_ATOMS: atom_id res chain seq x y z
N MET A 1 -10.75 -24.81 18.95
CA MET A 1 -10.15 -23.98 17.87
C MET A 1 -8.71 -23.68 18.22
N ASN A 2 -7.79 -23.93 17.29
CA ASN A 2 -6.37 -23.64 17.52
C ASN A 2 -6.07 -22.19 17.11
N LEU A 3 -5.94 -21.30 18.09
CA LEU A 3 -5.68 -19.88 17.86
C LEU A 3 -4.21 -19.58 17.49
N ASP A 4 -3.31 -20.54 17.70
CA ASP A 4 -1.90 -20.34 17.34
C ASP A 4 -1.70 -20.15 15.85
N LYS A 5 -2.60 -20.69 15.03
CA LYS A 5 -2.62 -20.51 13.59
C LYS A 5 -2.67 -19.05 13.17
N TYR A 6 -3.32 -18.19 13.98
CA TYR A 6 -3.51 -16.77 13.69
C TYR A 6 -2.57 -15.87 14.46
N ARG A 7 -1.74 -16.44 15.29
CA ARG A 7 -0.80 -15.66 16.11
C ARG A 7 0.46 -15.38 15.32
N PHE A 8 0.83 -14.12 15.26
CA PHE A 8 2.10 -13.73 14.70
C PHE A 8 3.23 -14.08 15.66
N ASN A 9 4.39 -14.46 15.15
CA ASN A 9 5.58 -14.59 15.98
C ASN A 9 6.03 -13.20 16.48
N GLU A 10 6.99 -13.19 17.40
CA GLU A 10 7.43 -11.94 18.00
C GLU A 10 8.02 -10.97 16.98
N GLN A 11 8.82 -11.45 16.04
CA GLN A 11 9.42 -10.60 15.01
C GLN A 11 8.37 -9.96 14.12
N ASP A 12 7.35 -10.71 13.73
CA ASP A 12 6.28 -10.20 12.89
C ASP A 12 5.45 -9.15 13.61
N ARG A 13 5.17 -9.37 14.90
CA ARG A 13 4.44 -8.38 15.70
C ARG A 13 5.23 -7.09 15.84
N GLU A 14 6.53 -7.18 16.10
CA GLU A 14 7.38 -6.00 16.20
C GLU A 14 7.44 -5.22 14.90
N ALA A 15 7.46 -5.91 13.76
CA ALA A 15 7.44 -5.27 12.45
C ALA A 15 6.17 -4.45 12.24
N VAL A 16 5.01 -4.96 12.68
CA VAL A 16 3.74 -4.24 12.58
C VAL A 16 3.77 -2.98 13.46
N TYR A 17 4.20 -3.10 14.72
CA TYR A 17 4.29 -1.95 15.61
C TYR A 17 5.30 -0.92 15.11
N ARG A 18 6.42 -1.38 14.57
CA ARG A 18 7.41 -0.50 13.98
C ARG A 18 6.84 0.27 12.79
N ALA A 19 6.10 -0.40 11.92
CA ALA A 19 5.47 0.26 10.78
C ALA A 19 4.49 1.33 11.22
N ILE A 20 3.71 1.05 12.27
CA ILE A 20 2.75 2.03 12.81
C ILE A 20 3.47 3.22 13.44
N GLY A 21 4.50 2.95 14.24
CA GLY A 21 5.19 3.99 15.00
C GLY A 21 6.16 4.85 14.17
N GLU A 22 6.75 4.26 13.14
CA GLU A 22 7.77 4.93 12.33
C GLU A 22 7.27 5.46 11.00
N ARG A 23 6.02 5.16 10.62
CA ARG A 23 5.50 5.66 9.35
C ARG A 23 5.51 7.18 9.32
N ARG A 24 5.75 7.72 8.15
CA ARG A 24 5.74 9.17 7.92
C ARG A 24 5.14 9.48 6.56
N ASP A 25 4.46 10.59 6.47
CA ASP A 25 4.00 11.09 5.18
C ASP A 25 5.19 11.73 4.46
N MET A 26 5.64 11.08 3.40
CA MET A 26 6.75 11.58 2.61
C MET A 26 6.24 12.51 1.52
N ARG A 27 6.85 13.67 1.39
CA ARG A 27 6.48 14.67 0.38
C ARG A 27 7.58 14.92 -0.64
N HIS A 28 8.78 14.45 -0.35
CA HIS A 28 9.93 14.58 -1.25
C HIS A 28 10.35 13.18 -1.69
N PHE A 29 10.34 12.95 -2.99
CA PHE A 29 10.58 11.64 -3.55
C PHE A 29 11.79 11.68 -4.45
N ILE A 30 12.49 10.55 -4.56
CA ILE A 30 13.57 10.37 -5.53
C ILE A 30 12.98 9.89 -6.85
N ALA A 31 13.74 10.08 -7.93
CA ALA A 31 13.27 9.73 -9.27
C ALA A 31 13.54 8.27 -9.64
N ASP A 32 14.12 7.48 -8.73
CA ASP A 32 14.45 6.09 -9.00
C ASP A 32 13.20 5.28 -9.31
N PRO A 33 13.24 4.41 -10.31
CA PRO A 33 12.08 3.57 -10.62
C PRO A 33 11.81 2.55 -9.50
N ILE A 34 10.55 2.17 -9.36
CA ILE A 34 10.12 1.15 -8.41
C ILE A 34 10.12 -0.20 -9.13
N ASP A 35 10.69 -1.22 -8.48
CA ASP A 35 10.63 -2.58 -9.00
C ASP A 35 9.19 -3.02 -9.22
N GLN A 36 8.93 -3.69 -10.33
CA GLN A 36 7.60 -4.17 -10.65
C GLN A 36 7.04 -5.11 -9.58
N ASP A 37 7.87 -5.96 -9.00
CA ASP A 37 7.44 -6.87 -7.93
C ASP A 37 6.98 -6.12 -6.69
N ILE A 38 7.69 -5.07 -6.32
CA ILE A 38 7.30 -4.24 -5.17
C ILE A 38 5.99 -3.52 -5.48
N LEU A 39 5.87 -2.96 -6.66
CA LEU A 39 4.66 -2.24 -7.08
C LEU A 39 3.45 -3.17 -7.07
N GLN A 40 3.61 -4.40 -7.56
CA GLN A 40 2.57 -5.41 -7.55
C GLN A 40 2.10 -5.73 -6.13
N ARG A 41 3.04 -5.90 -5.21
CA ARG A 41 2.72 -6.16 -3.80
C ARG A 41 1.96 -5.00 -3.15
N LEU A 42 2.33 -3.77 -3.49
CA LEU A 42 1.64 -2.60 -2.98
C LEU A 42 0.19 -2.55 -3.47
N PHE A 43 -0.06 -2.84 -4.74
CA PHE A 43 -1.41 -2.90 -5.28
C PHE A 43 -2.23 -4.00 -4.63
N GLU A 44 -1.65 -5.18 -4.42
CA GLU A 44 -2.33 -6.29 -3.76
C GLU A 44 -2.70 -5.92 -2.32
N ALA A 45 -1.78 -5.29 -1.59
CA ALA A 45 -2.04 -4.85 -0.22
C ALA A 45 -3.18 -3.83 -0.17
N ALA A 46 -3.16 -2.85 -1.06
CA ALA A 46 -4.21 -1.83 -1.11
C ALA A 46 -5.57 -2.44 -1.49
N TRP A 47 -5.58 -3.43 -2.38
CA TRP A 47 -6.80 -4.10 -2.80
C TRP A 47 -7.48 -4.86 -1.66
N GLN A 48 -6.72 -5.26 -0.64
CA GLN A 48 -7.24 -5.99 0.51
C GLN A 48 -7.84 -5.09 1.59
N ALA A 49 -7.92 -3.78 1.36
CA ALA A 49 -8.52 -2.87 2.32
C ALA A 49 -9.98 -3.26 2.62
N PRO A 50 -10.45 -3.06 3.86
CA PRO A 50 -11.82 -3.39 4.20
C PRO A 50 -12.84 -2.60 3.37
N SER A 51 -13.97 -3.25 3.04
CA SER A 51 -15.04 -2.61 2.31
C SER A 51 -16.39 -3.15 2.78
N VAL A 52 -17.44 -2.38 2.54
CA VAL A 52 -18.79 -2.78 2.91
C VAL A 52 -19.19 -4.01 2.09
N GLY A 53 -19.58 -5.09 2.77
CA GLY A 53 -20.01 -6.34 2.14
C GLY A 53 -18.95 -6.98 1.25
N LEU A 54 -17.69 -6.67 1.45
CA LEU A 54 -16.58 -7.14 0.62
C LEU A 54 -16.74 -6.78 -0.86
N MET A 55 -17.44 -5.70 -1.16
CA MET A 55 -17.70 -5.28 -2.53
C MET A 55 -16.47 -4.76 -3.25
N GLN A 56 -15.49 -4.26 -2.50
CA GLN A 56 -14.25 -3.71 -3.04
C GLN A 56 -14.53 -2.75 -4.21
N PRO A 57 -15.24 -1.63 -3.95
CA PRO A 57 -15.71 -0.75 -5.03
C PRO A 57 -14.64 0.12 -5.65
N TRP A 58 -13.41 0.06 -5.14
CA TRP A 58 -12.30 0.87 -5.63
C TRP A 58 -11.73 0.30 -6.93
N ARG A 59 -11.11 1.18 -7.69
CA ARG A 59 -10.33 0.82 -8.87
C ARG A 59 -9.00 1.53 -8.80
N MET A 60 -7.95 0.87 -9.29
CA MET A 60 -6.62 1.44 -9.31
C MET A 60 -6.24 1.79 -10.73
N ILE A 61 -5.81 3.03 -10.92
CA ILE A 61 -5.35 3.51 -12.22
C ILE A 61 -3.93 4.01 -12.05
N ARG A 62 -2.99 3.37 -12.76
CA ARG A 62 -1.61 3.77 -12.76
C ARG A 62 -1.36 4.79 -13.86
N ILE A 63 -0.89 5.98 -13.47
CA ILE A 63 -0.64 7.05 -14.42
C ILE A 63 0.86 7.30 -14.46
N THR A 64 1.47 6.99 -15.61
CA THR A 64 2.92 7.19 -15.82
C THR A 64 3.22 8.36 -16.76
N ASP A 65 2.23 8.81 -17.53
CA ASP A 65 2.40 9.93 -18.45
C ASP A 65 2.48 11.25 -17.68
N THR A 66 3.56 12.00 -17.89
CA THR A 66 3.80 13.25 -17.18
C THR A 66 2.75 14.31 -17.51
N GLY A 67 2.30 14.37 -18.77
CA GLY A 67 1.28 15.32 -19.19
C GLY A 67 -0.04 15.09 -18.49
N ILE A 68 -0.45 13.82 -18.38
CA ILE A 68 -1.70 13.47 -17.68
C ILE A 68 -1.59 13.81 -16.19
N ARG A 69 -0.45 13.49 -15.56
CA ARG A 69 -0.25 13.83 -14.15
C ARG A 69 -0.31 15.33 -13.90
N ASN A 70 0.30 16.12 -14.77
CA ASN A 70 0.27 17.57 -14.64
C ASN A 70 -1.16 18.11 -14.82
N ALA A 71 -1.91 17.57 -15.74
CA ALA A 71 -3.31 17.98 -15.96
C ALA A 71 -4.16 17.71 -14.71
N ILE A 72 -3.98 16.56 -14.06
CA ILE A 72 -4.69 16.22 -12.83
C ILE A 72 -4.27 17.18 -11.71
N HIS A 73 -2.99 17.50 -11.60
CA HIS A 73 -2.49 18.39 -10.56
C HIS A 73 -3.10 19.80 -10.66
N GLN A 74 -3.47 20.25 -11.85
CA GLN A 74 -4.01 21.58 -12.05
C GLN A 74 -5.52 21.68 -11.80
N ILE A 75 -6.18 20.55 -11.53
CA ILE A 75 -7.59 20.57 -11.16
C ILE A 75 -7.73 21.05 -9.70
#